data_d8b4be34505ca02de81f43834d71e93c
#
_entry.id   d8b4be34505ca02de81f43834d71e93c
#
_cell.length_a   1.000
_cell.length_b   1.000
_cell.length_c   1.000
_cell.angle_alpha   90.00
_cell.angle_beta   90.00
_cell.angle_gamma   90.00
#
_symmetry.space_group_name_H-M   'P 1'
#
loop_
_entity.id
_entity.type
_entity.pdbx_description
1 polymer ?
#
loop_
_entity_poly.entity_id
_entity_poly.type
_entity_poly.pdbx_seq_one_letter_code
_entity_poly.pdbx_strand_id
1 'polypeptide(L)'
;MRQRDDLKVILMSATLDAGKFSKYFNECPLISIPGKCWPVEIFYTPEPEKDYIEAAIRTCIQIHLTEKQKGSGLFFYENLILDTGNILSVKIKPVEGDVLVFLTGQEEIEDACKRIKEEVDKMGSEVGDVKCVPLYSTLPIGLQSRIFEPAPPVKPNGAIGRKIIIATNIAETAITIDNLVYVVDPGFSKTKV
;
A
#
# COMPACT_ATOMS: atom_id res chain seq x y z
N MET A 1 -32.31 -13.33 -10.35
CA MET A 1 -32.10 -13.45 -11.81
C MET A 1 -33.30 -14.06 -12.53
N ARG A 2 -34.12 -14.92 -11.93
CA ARG A 2 -35.28 -15.54 -12.60
C ARG A 2 -36.48 -14.60 -12.90
N GLN A 3 -36.40 -13.33 -12.52
CA GLN A 3 -37.51 -12.37 -12.68
C GLN A 3 -37.28 -11.30 -13.77
N ARG A 4 -36.08 -11.30 -14.40
CA ARG A 4 -35.71 -10.30 -15.41
C ARG A 4 -34.88 -10.94 -16.53
N ASP A 5 -35.44 -11.04 -17.71
CA ASP A 5 -34.79 -11.63 -18.88
C ASP A 5 -33.86 -10.63 -19.60
N ASP A 6 -34.02 -9.35 -19.31
CA ASP A 6 -33.24 -8.26 -19.88
C ASP A 6 -31.95 -7.95 -19.12
N LEU A 7 -31.73 -8.58 -17.94
CA LEU A 7 -30.56 -8.31 -17.09
C LEU A 7 -29.34 -9.10 -17.58
N LYS A 8 -28.29 -8.38 -17.89
CA LYS A 8 -26.96 -8.96 -18.18
C LYS A 8 -26.07 -8.79 -16.97
N VAL A 9 -25.39 -9.87 -16.56
CA VAL A 9 -24.46 -9.88 -15.43
C VAL A 9 -23.06 -10.18 -15.94
N ILE A 10 -22.11 -9.33 -15.57
CA ILE A 10 -20.68 -9.51 -15.86
C ILE A 10 -19.96 -9.64 -14.52
N LEU A 11 -19.26 -10.75 -14.34
CA LEU A 11 -18.40 -10.99 -13.18
C LEU A 11 -16.95 -10.77 -13.61
N MET A 12 -16.23 -9.97 -12.85
CA MET A 12 -14.83 -9.65 -13.13
C MET A 12 -14.00 -9.86 -11.87
N SER A 13 -12.86 -10.50 -12.02
CA SER A 13 -11.88 -10.63 -10.94
C SER A 13 -10.50 -10.99 -11.49
N ALA A 14 -9.46 -10.58 -10.78
CA ALA A 14 -8.09 -10.98 -11.06
C ALA A 14 -7.72 -12.35 -10.41
N THR A 15 -8.45 -12.77 -9.37
CA THR A 15 -8.07 -13.90 -8.48
C THR A 15 -9.09 -15.04 -8.45
N LEU A 16 -10.19 -14.94 -9.19
CA LEU A 16 -11.25 -15.95 -9.19
C LEU A 16 -10.83 -17.24 -9.90
N ASP A 17 -11.22 -18.38 -9.32
CA ASP A 17 -11.26 -19.64 -10.03
C ASP A 17 -12.37 -19.58 -11.10
N ALA A 18 -12.00 -19.11 -12.28
CA ALA A 18 -12.91 -18.88 -13.40
C ALA A 18 -13.70 -20.14 -13.77
N GLY A 19 -13.11 -21.33 -13.61
CA GLY A 19 -13.77 -22.60 -13.91
C GLY A 19 -14.96 -22.90 -12.98
N LYS A 20 -14.84 -22.60 -11.69
CA LYS A 20 -15.96 -22.76 -10.74
C LYS A 20 -17.12 -21.82 -11.05
N PHE A 21 -16.81 -20.57 -11.40
CA PHE A 21 -17.85 -19.60 -11.75
C PHE A 21 -18.55 -19.95 -13.07
N SER A 22 -17.81 -20.37 -14.08
CA SER A 22 -18.41 -20.83 -15.35
C SER A 22 -19.40 -21.96 -15.10
N LYS A 23 -19.01 -23.00 -14.36
CA LYS A 23 -19.90 -24.12 -14.01
C LYS A 23 -21.12 -23.68 -13.22
N TYR A 24 -20.94 -22.80 -12.21
CA TYR A 24 -22.07 -22.29 -11.41
C TYR A 24 -23.10 -21.53 -12.25
N PHE A 25 -22.67 -20.81 -13.27
CA PHE A 25 -23.53 -20.05 -14.19
C PHE A 25 -23.80 -20.78 -15.51
N ASN A 26 -23.99 -22.12 -15.47
CA ASN A 26 -24.36 -22.95 -16.62
C ASN A 26 -23.42 -22.82 -17.82
N GLU A 27 -22.11 -23.03 -17.57
CA GLU A 27 -21.05 -22.95 -18.59
C GLU A 27 -21.03 -21.58 -19.29
N CYS A 28 -21.20 -20.50 -18.53
CA CYS A 28 -21.16 -19.14 -19.09
C CYS A 28 -19.83 -18.87 -19.80
N PRO A 29 -19.81 -18.06 -20.87
CA PRO A 29 -18.59 -17.70 -21.57
C PRO A 29 -17.56 -17.05 -20.66
N LEU A 30 -16.30 -17.45 -20.80
CA LEU A 30 -15.16 -16.86 -20.12
C LEU A 30 -14.37 -16.00 -21.11
N ILE A 31 -14.06 -14.79 -20.69
CA ILE A 31 -13.20 -13.87 -21.44
C ILE A 31 -11.97 -13.59 -20.58
N SER A 32 -10.79 -13.91 -21.08
CA SER A 32 -9.53 -13.54 -20.48
C SER A 32 -9.02 -12.26 -21.15
N ILE A 33 -8.80 -11.23 -20.32
CA ILE A 33 -8.24 -9.96 -20.78
C ILE A 33 -6.80 -9.90 -20.29
N PRO A 34 -5.80 -10.00 -21.16
CA PRO A 34 -4.41 -9.92 -20.75
C PRO A 34 -4.12 -8.52 -20.21
N GLY A 35 -3.56 -8.47 -19.00
CA GLY A 35 -3.12 -7.24 -18.35
C GLY A 35 -1.65 -6.94 -18.63
N LYS A 36 -1.23 -5.72 -18.31
CA LYS A 36 0.17 -5.33 -18.30
C LYS A 36 0.76 -5.67 -16.93
N CYS A 37 1.79 -6.51 -16.92
CA CYS A 37 2.56 -6.80 -15.73
C CYS A 37 3.71 -5.79 -15.61
N TRP A 38 3.95 -5.29 -14.41
CA TRP A 38 5.08 -4.45 -14.07
C TRP A 38 6.08 -5.28 -13.27
N PRO A 39 7.39 -5.07 -13.42
CA PRO A 39 8.37 -5.73 -12.57
C PRO A 39 8.15 -5.27 -11.12
N VAL A 40 8.12 -6.23 -10.21
CA VAL A 40 7.99 -6.00 -8.78
C VAL A 40 9.24 -6.55 -8.10
N GLU A 41 9.94 -5.69 -7.36
CA GLU A 41 11.03 -6.12 -6.50
C GLU A 41 10.47 -6.40 -5.11
N ILE A 42 10.77 -7.58 -4.57
CA ILE A 42 10.27 -8.02 -3.27
C ILE A 42 11.43 -8.06 -2.29
N PHE A 43 11.26 -7.39 -1.15
CA PHE A 43 12.22 -7.34 -0.06
C PHE A 43 11.61 -7.98 1.19
N TYR A 44 12.41 -8.74 1.91
CA TYR A 44 12.02 -9.36 3.17
C TYR A 44 12.91 -8.85 4.30
N THR A 45 12.33 -8.74 5.49
CA THR A 45 13.15 -8.57 6.70
C THR A 45 13.94 -9.86 6.95
N PRO A 46 15.21 -9.80 7.38
CA PRO A 46 16.03 -10.98 7.60
C PRO A 46 15.50 -11.85 8.76
N GLU A 47 14.87 -11.22 9.73
CA GLU A 47 14.25 -11.87 10.89
C GLU A 47 12.84 -11.32 11.11
N PRO A 48 11.94 -12.11 11.74
CA PRO A 48 10.60 -11.64 12.11
C PRO A 48 10.69 -10.46 13.08
N GLU A 49 10.00 -9.40 12.74
CA GLU A 49 9.87 -8.23 13.61
C GLU A 49 8.96 -8.54 14.81
N LYS A 50 9.37 -8.13 16.01
CA LYS A 50 8.57 -8.33 17.24
C LYS A 50 7.31 -7.47 17.25
N ASP A 51 7.43 -6.24 16.74
CA ASP A 51 6.33 -5.29 16.59
C ASP A 51 6.21 -4.92 15.11
N TYR A 52 5.30 -5.61 14.42
CA TYR A 52 5.09 -5.40 12.99
C TYR A 52 4.47 -4.04 12.66
N ILE A 53 3.74 -3.42 13.60
CA ILE A 53 3.14 -2.10 13.41
C ILE A 53 4.26 -1.05 13.42
N GLU A 54 5.13 -1.12 14.42
CA GLU A 54 6.30 -0.25 14.52
C GLU A 54 7.21 -0.39 13.29
N ALA A 55 7.47 -1.62 12.86
CA ALA A 55 8.26 -1.90 11.67
C ALA A 55 7.63 -1.31 10.40
N ALA A 56 6.30 -1.45 10.23
CA ALA A 56 5.58 -0.88 9.11
C ALA A 56 5.63 0.65 9.10
N ILE A 57 5.41 1.30 10.26
CA ILE A 57 5.51 2.75 10.41
C ILE A 57 6.92 3.25 10.03
N ARG A 58 7.95 2.63 10.59
CA ARG A 58 9.35 2.95 10.32
C ARG A 58 9.68 2.81 8.84
N THR A 59 9.24 1.73 8.20
CA THR A 59 9.43 1.50 6.77
C THR A 59 8.76 2.59 5.92
N CYS A 60 7.53 2.99 6.25
CA CYS A 60 6.84 4.07 5.56
C CYS A 60 7.60 5.41 5.65
N ILE A 61 8.10 5.74 6.83
CA ILE A 61 8.88 6.94 7.05
C ILE A 61 10.20 6.89 6.25
N GLN A 62 10.88 5.75 6.24
CA GLN A 62 12.08 5.55 5.43
C GLN A 62 11.82 5.75 3.95
N ILE A 63 10.75 5.14 3.40
CA ILE A 63 10.34 5.33 2.00
C ILE A 63 10.09 6.81 1.71
N HIS A 64 9.44 7.53 2.63
CA HIS A 64 9.14 8.94 2.46
C HIS A 64 10.41 9.81 2.47
N LEU A 65 11.38 9.50 3.32
CA LEU A 65 12.62 10.26 3.44
C LEU A 65 13.62 10.00 2.31
N THR A 66 13.58 8.82 1.68
CA THR A 66 14.56 8.43 0.64
C THR A 66 14.49 9.31 -0.61
N GLU A 67 13.35 9.93 -0.88
CA GLU A 67 13.19 10.82 -2.05
C GLU A 67 13.91 12.16 -1.93
N LYS A 68 14.36 12.54 -0.74
CA LYS A 68 14.98 13.83 -0.46
C LYS A 68 16.32 14.06 -1.20
N GLN A 69 16.94 13.03 -1.77
CA GLN A 69 18.28 13.11 -2.33
C GLN A 69 18.32 12.94 -3.85
N LYS A 70 17.60 13.80 -4.59
CA LYS A 70 17.88 14.02 -6.01
C LYS A 70 19.29 14.60 -6.17
N GLY A 71 20.32 13.76 -6.15
CA GLY A 71 21.67 14.23 -6.41
C GLY A 71 22.82 13.37 -5.91
N SER A 72 22.62 12.52 -4.92
CA SER A 72 23.67 11.62 -4.45
C SER A 72 23.24 10.16 -4.65
N GLY A 73 23.80 9.51 -5.64
CA GLY A 73 23.47 8.14 -6.05
C GLY A 73 23.89 7.04 -5.07
N LEU A 74 23.84 7.29 -3.77
CA LEU A 74 24.11 6.30 -2.74
C LEU A 74 23.16 6.52 -1.58
N PHE A 75 22.12 5.68 -1.46
CA PHE A 75 21.33 5.61 -0.24
C PHE A 75 21.77 4.42 0.58
N PHE A 76 22.37 4.72 1.74
CA PHE A 76 22.56 3.74 2.78
C PHE A 76 21.29 3.71 3.63
N TYR A 77 20.65 2.56 3.76
CA TYR A 77 19.79 2.29 4.88
C TYR A 77 20.69 2.14 6.11
N GLU A 78 21.06 3.27 6.73
CA GLU A 78 21.57 3.23 8.10
C GLU A 78 20.38 2.90 8.99
N ASN A 79 20.32 1.66 9.43
CA ASN A 79 19.45 1.08 10.46
C ASN A 79 18.39 0.06 10.00
N LEU A 80 18.54 -0.63 8.86
CA LEU A 80 18.25 -2.04 8.92
C LEU A 80 19.45 -2.71 9.57
N ILE A 81 19.57 -2.59 10.89
CA ILE A 81 20.60 -3.29 11.65
C ILE A 81 20.24 -4.76 11.57
N LEU A 82 20.86 -5.43 10.62
CA LEU A 82 21.08 -6.85 10.72
C LEU A 82 22.03 -7.03 11.91
N ASP A 83 21.60 -7.75 12.92
CA ASP A 83 22.42 -8.15 14.09
C ASP A 83 23.65 -8.99 13.68
N THR A 84 23.87 -9.17 12.36
CA THR A 84 24.97 -9.91 11.74
C THR A 84 26.08 -9.01 11.17
N GLY A 85 26.02 -7.68 11.37
CA GLY A 85 27.08 -6.77 10.91
C GLY A 85 27.24 -6.59 9.41
N ASN A 86 26.35 -7.15 8.59
CA ASN A 86 26.35 -7.01 7.14
C ASN A 86 25.32 -5.97 6.70
N ILE A 87 25.80 -4.85 6.18
CA ILE A 87 25.01 -3.79 5.56
C ILE A 87 24.62 -4.28 4.16
N LEU A 88 23.37 -4.65 3.97
CA LEU A 88 22.83 -4.88 2.64
C LEU A 88 22.42 -3.52 2.05
N SER A 89 23.31 -2.91 1.28
CA SER A 89 23.01 -1.68 0.54
C SER A 89 22.14 -2.02 -0.67
N VAL A 90 20.81 -1.87 -0.51
CA VAL A 90 19.88 -1.97 -1.62
C VAL A 90 19.80 -0.63 -2.33
N LYS A 91 20.27 -0.57 -3.58
CA LYS A 91 20.08 0.59 -4.46
C LYS A 91 18.61 0.64 -4.90
N ILE A 92 17.75 1.25 -4.12
CA ILE A 92 16.43 1.62 -4.60
C ILE A 92 16.56 2.98 -5.27
N LYS A 93 16.31 3.05 -6.58
CA LYS A 93 16.11 4.35 -7.23
C LYS A 93 14.84 4.94 -6.60
N PRO A 94 14.91 6.16 -6.04
CA PRO A 94 13.72 6.80 -5.50
C PRO A 94 12.72 6.97 -6.65
N VAL A 95 11.57 6.35 -6.51
CA VAL A 95 10.47 6.46 -7.46
C VAL A 95 9.37 7.28 -6.79
N GLU A 96 8.95 8.35 -7.47
CA GLU A 96 7.78 9.11 -7.02
C GLU A 96 6.56 8.19 -7.01
N GLY A 97 5.76 8.24 -5.95
CA GLY A 97 4.55 7.45 -5.86
C GLY A 97 4.10 7.22 -4.42
N ASP A 98 2.90 6.68 -4.29
CA ASP A 98 2.21 6.47 -3.03
C ASP A 98 2.56 5.13 -2.39
N VAL A 99 2.27 4.99 -1.11
CA VAL A 99 2.52 3.78 -0.32
C VAL A 99 1.19 3.16 0.10
N LEU A 100 1.06 1.85 -0.04
CA LEU A 100 -0.01 1.05 0.55
C LEU A 100 0.58 0.19 1.68
N VAL A 101 -0.05 0.23 2.84
CA VAL A 101 0.33 -0.56 4.02
C VAL A 101 -0.82 -1.46 4.39
N PHE A 102 -0.57 -2.73 4.61
CA PHE A 102 -1.55 -3.66 5.13
C PHE A 102 -1.41 -3.82 6.64
N LEU A 103 -2.51 -3.60 7.38
CA LEU A 103 -2.61 -3.87 8.80
C LEU A 103 -3.88 -4.64 9.11
N THR A 104 -3.97 -5.24 10.30
CA THR A 104 -4.99 -6.23 10.59
C THR A 104 -6.30 -5.66 11.14
N GLY A 105 -6.31 -4.42 11.66
CA GLY A 105 -7.48 -3.86 12.33
C GLY A 105 -7.58 -2.34 12.30
N GLN A 106 -8.80 -1.84 12.55
CA GLN A 106 -9.10 -0.42 12.54
C GLN A 106 -8.21 0.38 13.51
N GLU A 107 -8.07 -0.08 14.74
CA GLU A 107 -7.30 0.62 15.79
C GLU A 107 -5.82 0.76 15.39
N GLU A 108 -5.24 -0.30 14.84
CA GLU A 108 -3.86 -0.30 14.33
C GLU A 108 -3.67 0.68 13.17
N ILE A 109 -4.66 0.73 12.27
CA ILE A 109 -4.66 1.63 11.10
C ILE A 109 -4.72 3.09 11.54
N GLU A 110 -5.62 3.41 12.47
CA GLU A 110 -5.79 4.78 12.96
C GLU A 110 -4.57 5.24 13.77
N ASP A 111 -4.01 4.38 14.62
CA ASP A 111 -2.78 4.65 15.36
C ASP A 111 -1.59 4.87 14.41
N ALA A 112 -1.40 4.00 13.44
CA ALA A 112 -0.34 4.13 12.46
C ALA A 112 -0.46 5.42 11.63
N CYS A 113 -1.67 5.78 11.18
CA CYS A 113 -1.93 7.05 10.49
C CYS A 113 -1.49 8.26 11.34
N LYS A 114 -1.86 8.25 12.62
CA LYS A 114 -1.52 9.32 13.56
C LYS A 114 -0.01 9.42 13.78
N ARG A 115 0.62 8.29 14.09
CA ARG A 115 2.06 8.23 14.40
C ARG A 115 2.93 8.62 13.22
N ILE A 116 2.64 8.11 12.01
CA ILE A 116 3.39 8.51 10.80
C ILE A 116 3.29 10.02 10.59
N LYS A 117 2.08 10.58 10.72
CA LYS A 117 1.89 12.02 10.56
C LYS A 117 2.66 12.82 11.60
N GLU A 118 2.57 12.45 12.87
CA GLU A 118 3.28 13.13 13.97
C GLU A 118 4.81 13.08 13.79
N GLU A 119 5.35 11.93 13.37
CA GLU A 119 6.78 11.80 13.14
C GLU A 119 7.28 12.66 11.97
N VAL A 120 6.54 12.70 10.87
CA VAL A 120 6.90 13.54 9.72
C VAL A 120 6.74 15.04 10.07
N ASP A 121 5.68 15.40 10.79
CA ASP A 121 5.46 16.79 11.22
C ASP A 121 6.59 17.30 12.14
N LYS A 122 7.17 16.44 13.00
CA LYS A 122 8.34 16.77 13.84
C LYS A 122 9.61 17.06 13.02
N MET A 123 9.72 16.51 11.82
CA MET A 123 10.88 16.74 10.94
C MET A 123 10.87 18.13 10.26
N GLY A 124 9.76 18.86 10.39
CA GLY A 124 9.62 20.24 9.95
C GLY A 124 9.54 20.44 8.45
N SER A 125 9.89 21.67 8.00
CA SER A 125 9.69 22.09 6.61
C SER A 125 10.62 21.41 5.61
N GLU A 126 11.68 20.77 6.08
CA GLU A 126 12.69 20.12 5.25
C GLU A 126 12.19 18.85 4.58
N VAL A 127 11.11 18.24 5.08
CA VAL A 127 10.51 17.01 4.58
C VAL A 127 9.17 17.34 3.91
N GLY A 128 8.80 16.61 2.85
CA GLY A 128 7.49 16.73 2.21
C GLY A 128 6.36 16.35 3.16
N ASP A 129 5.16 16.87 2.90
CA ASP A 129 4.01 16.54 3.71
C ASP A 129 3.52 15.12 3.42
N VAL A 130 3.00 14.45 4.44
CA VAL A 130 2.33 13.16 4.28
C VAL A 130 0.82 13.31 4.45
N LYS A 131 0.09 12.56 3.64
CA LYS A 131 -1.35 12.39 3.74
C LYS A 131 -1.65 10.94 4.05
N CYS A 132 -1.88 10.63 5.33
CA CYS A 132 -2.29 9.31 5.75
C CYS A 132 -3.80 9.12 5.51
N VAL A 133 -4.17 8.03 4.85
CA VAL A 133 -5.56 7.71 4.50
C VAL A 133 -5.88 6.32 5.03
N PRO A 134 -6.73 6.21 6.06
CA PRO A 134 -7.20 4.91 6.56
C PRO A 134 -8.20 4.29 5.58
N LEU A 135 -8.17 2.95 5.44
CA LEU A 135 -9.10 2.20 4.61
C LEU A 135 -9.46 0.86 5.25
N TYR A 136 -10.70 0.75 5.71
CA TYR A 136 -11.27 -0.47 6.29
C TYR A 136 -12.78 -0.52 6.05
N SER A 137 -13.39 -1.70 6.17
CA SER A 137 -14.78 -1.94 5.72
C SER A 137 -15.85 -1.13 6.46
N THR A 138 -15.62 -0.81 7.75
CA THR A 138 -16.57 -0.03 8.57
C THR A 138 -16.42 1.48 8.39
N LEU A 139 -15.42 1.94 7.62
CA LEU A 139 -15.22 3.37 7.35
C LEU A 139 -16.37 3.89 6.46
N PRO A 140 -16.96 5.06 6.76
CA PRO A 140 -17.97 5.68 5.90
C PRO A 140 -17.48 5.86 4.45
N ILE A 141 -18.34 5.60 3.46
CA ILE A 141 -17.99 5.63 2.02
C ILE A 141 -17.35 6.95 1.60
N GLY A 142 -17.82 8.09 2.14
CA GLY A 142 -17.24 9.40 1.86
C GLY A 142 -15.79 9.55 2.34
N LEU A 143 -15.39 8.80 3.37
CA LEU A 143 -14.00 8.77 3.83
C LEU A 143 -13.16 7.74 3.07
N GLN A 144 -13.76 6.63 2.65
CA GLN A 144 -13.09 5.65 1.79
C GLN A 144 -12.67 6.28 0.45
N SER A 145 -13.46 7.19 -0.13
CA SER A 145 -13.15 7.85 -1.39
C SER A 145 -11.89 8.74 -1.35
N ARG A 146 -11.39 9.07 -0.16
CA ARG A 146 -10.15 9.85 0.01
C ARG A 146 -8.90 9.17 -0.54
N ILE A 147 -8.93 7.87 -0.76
CA ILE A 147 -7.83 7.14 -1.43
C ILE A 147 -7.58 7.64 -2.85
N PHE A 148 -8.60 8.19 -3.53
CA PHE A 148 -8.51 8.73 -4.88
C PHE A 148 -8.05 10.19 -4.91
N GLU A 149 -7.99 10.86 -3.76
CA GLU A 149 -7.46 12.22 -3.69
C GLU A 149 -5.95 12.22 -3.97
N PRO A 150 -5.43 13.30 -4.57
CA PRO A 150 -3.99 13.38 -4.86
C PRO A 150 -3.15 13.43 -3.58
N ALA A 151 -1.87 13.08 -3.73
CA ALA A 151 -0.86 13.32 -2.71
C ALA A 151 -0.67 14.83 -2.45
N PRO A 152 -0.11 15.23 -1.29
CA PRO A 152 0.27 16.60 -1.05
C PRO A 152 1.25 17.11 -2.13
N PRO A 153 1.18 18.40 -2.49
CA PRO A 153 2.05 18.97 -3.51
C PRO A 153 3.52 19.02 -3.05
N VAL A 154 4.41 19.12 -4.01
CA VAL A 154 5.83 19.37 -3.76
C VAL A 154 6.01 20.73 -3.09
N LYS A 155 6.78 20.80 -2.02
CA LYS A 155 7.10 22.04 -1.31
C LYS A 155 8.05 22.92 -2.15
N PRO A 156 8.11 24.24 -1.88
CA PRO A 156 9.02 25.17 -2.58
C PRO A 156 10.50 24.77 -2.51
N ASN A 157 10.90 24.05 -1.45
CA ASN A 157 12.26 23.52 -1.29
C ASN A 157 12.51 22.22 -2.07
N GLY A 158 11.53 21.75 -2.87
CA GLY A 158 11.62 20.52 -3.65
C GLY A 158 11.28 19.25 -2.88
N ALA A 159 10.88 19.34 -1.61
CA ALA A 159 10.47 18.17 -0.82
C ALA A 159 9.13 17.63 -1.33
N ILE A 160 9.09 16.33 -1.64
CA ILE A 160 7.97 15.67 -2.31
C ILE A 160 6.94 15.22 -1.27
N GLY A 161 5.68 15.63 -1.48
CA GLY A 161 4.56 15.15 -0.68
C GLY A 161 4.17 13.73 -1.07
N ARG A 162 3.66 12.93 -0.13
CA ARG A 162 3.31 11.53 -0.35
C ARG A 162 1.98 11.15 0.30
N LYS A 163 1.18 10.37 -0.40
CA LYS A 163 0.00 9.73 0.17
C LYS A 163 0.39 8.33 0.67
N ILE A 164 -0.01 8.02 1.90
CA ILE A 164 0.20 6.72 2.54
C ILE A 164 -1.18 6.18 2.90
N ILE A 165 -1.58 5.12 2.22
CA ILE A 165 -2.86 4.44 2.46
C ILE A 165 -2.59 3.28 3.39
N ILE A 166 -3.27 3.24 4.52
CA ILE A 166 -3.14 2.16 5.50
C ILE A 166 -4.47 1.41 5.54
N ALA A 167 -4.45 0.15 5.14
CA ALA A 167 -5.66 -0.60 4.83
C ALA A 167 -5.67 -1.99 5.47
N THR A 168 -6.87 -2.54 5.65
CA THR A 168 -7.05 -3.98 5.78
C THR A 168 -6.99 -4.63 4.39
N ASN A 169 -7.17 -5.94 4.32
CA ASN A 169 -7.26 -6.71 3.07
C ASN A 169 -8.38 -6.25 2.10
N ILE A 170 -9.22 -5.28 2.47
CA ILE A 170 -10.19 -4.67 1.54
C ILE A 170 -9.50 -4.03 0.33
N ALA A 171 -8.26 -3.57 0.48
CA ALA A 171 -7.49 -2.97 -0.61
C ALA A 171 -6.90 -4.01 -1.58
N GLU A 172 -6.95 -5.31 -1.24
CA GLU A 172 -6.32 -6.37 -2.03
C GLU A 172 -7.03 -6.61 -3.37
N THR A 173 -8.35 -6.57 -3.40
CA THR A 173 -9.12 -7.06 -4.55
C THR A 173 -10.12 -6.05 -5.14
N ALA A 174 -10.51 -5.02 -4.42
CA ALA A 174 -11.69 -4.24 -4.77
C ALA A 174 -11.40 -2.87 -5.39
N ILE A 175 -10.17 -2.37 -5.32
CA ILE A 175 -9.89 -0.95 -5.58
C ILE A 175 -8.60 -0.80 -6.36
N THR A 176 -8.67 -0.14 -7.52
CA THR A 176 -7.48 0.30 -8.24
C THR A 176 -7.08 1.68 -7.73
N ILE A 177 -5.89 1.76 -7.14
CA ILE A 177 -5.34 3.00 -6.61
C ILE A 177 -4.27 3.49 -7.57
N ASP A 178 -4.47 4.67 -8.12
CA ASP A 178 -3.51 5.29 -9.03
C ASP A 178 -2.25 5.73 -8.27
N ASN A 179 -1.13 5.74 -8.98
CA ASN A 179 0.17 6.18 -8.48
C ASN A 179 0.75 5.37 -7.31
N LEU A 180 0.23 4.17 -7.06
CA LEU A 180 0.76 3.26 -6.04
C LEU A 180 2.06 2.61 -6.54
N VAL A 181 3.15 2.82 -5.80
CA VAL A 181 4.48 2.31 -6.16
C VAL A 181 5.05 1.39 -5.09
N TYR A 182 4.73 1.62 -3.84
CA TYR A 182 5.25 0.85 -2.72
C TYR A 182 4.14 0.11 -1.99
N VAL A 183 4.41 -1.14 -1.62
CA VAL A 183 3.53 -1.93 -0.75
C VAL A 183 4.35 -2.41 0.45
N VAL A 184 3.81 -2.17 1.64
CA VAL A 184 4.36 -2.65 2.91
C VAL A 184 3.36 -3.66 3.47
N ASP A 185 3.74 -4.93 3.51
CA ASP A 185 2.91 -6.02 4.00
C ASP A 185 3.63 -6.78 5.13
N PRO A 186 3.23 -6.61 6.38
CA PRO A 186 3.78 -7.37 7.51
C PRO A 186 3.47 -8.87 7.48
N GLY A 187 2.57 -9.33 6.60
CA GLY A 187 2.21 -10.74 6.46
C GLY A 187 1.21 -11.25 7.51
N PHE A 188 0.54 -10.36 8.24
CA PHE A 188 -0.47 -10.73 9.24
C PHE A 188 -1.89 -10.50 8.73
N SER A 189 -2.79 -11.42 9.05
CA SER A 189 -4.21 -11.29 8.75
C SER A 189 -5.06 -11.76 9.94
N LYS A 190 -6.21 -11.08 10.19
CA LYS A 190 -7.23 -11.55 11.13
C LYS A 190 -8.21 -12.44 10.39
N THR A 191 -8.26 -13.72 10.75
CA THR A 191 -9.30 -14.66 10.32
C THR A 191 -10.27 -14.93 11.44
N LYS A 192 -11.59 -14.96 11.15
CA LYS A 192 -12.55 -15.52 12.09
C LYS A 192 -12.37 -17.02 12.11
N VAL A 193 -12.08 -17.55 13.27
CA VAL A 193 -12.10 -18.99 13.56
C VAL A 193 -13.54 -19.41 13.85
#